data_8c6d146f4057aeb1cabb9f4b5fd5cdd2
#
_entry.id   8c6d146f4057aeb1cabb9f4b5fd5cdd2
#
_cell.length_a   1.000
_cell.length_b   1.000
_cell.length_c   1.000
_cell.angle_alpha   90.00
_cell.angle_beta   90.00
_cell.angle_gamma   90.00
#
_symmetry.space_group_name_H-M   'P 1'
#
loop_
_entity.id
_entity.type
_entity.pdbx_description
1 polymer ?
#
loop_
_entity_poly.entity_id
_entity_poly.type
_entity_poly.pdbx_seq_one_letter_code
_entity_poly.pdbx_strand_id
1 'polypeptide(L)'
;MWPRGLFSLGEFKNNFNAQIKPALTFNLQLDHHINDKGLIVNNYDNALSILKHENYYRLSGYMIDFLDKNDNFIDNISFEDIYNVYKTDKEIRSTLFELINDIEVYLKTQLANYFSLTYGPVGYLDPSNFNFKNHQEYIDIIDFLKRCGEVNKRNASSLIIQHHNNKYNGFVPVWALVELIPLGTISKFYSLLKTKDKKAILKIGYNDISYKKRLSKGKSHI
;
A
#
# COMPACT_ATOMS: atom_id res chain seq x y z
N MET A 1 18.14 -26.26 -17.64
CA MET A 1 18.41 -26.34 -19.09
C MET A 1 17.11 -25.99 -19.82
N TRP A 2 16.94 -24.76 -20.32
CA TRP A 2 15.75 -24.33 -21.05
C TRP A 2 15.83 -24.86 -22.46
N PRO A 3 14.74 -25.40 -23.05
CA PRO A 3 14.76 -25.85 -24.44
C PRO A 3 14.95 -24.64 -25.35
N ARG A 4 16.02 -24.65 -26.13
CA ARG A 4 16.26 -23.70 -27.23
C ARG A 4 15.34 -24.07 -28.40
N GLY A 5 14.08 -23.64 -28.33
CA GLY A 5 13.19 -23.54 -29.48
C GLY A 5 13.10 -22.07 -29.85
N LEU A 6 13.81 -21.66 -30.87
CA LEU A 6 13.76 -20.34 -31.46
C LEU A 6 12.37 -20.15 -32.11
N PHE A 7 11.41 -19.65 -31.35
CA PHE A 7 10.31 -18.89 -31.96
C PHE A 7 10.89 -17.55 -32.41
N SER A 8 10.76 -17.22 -33.68
CA SER A 8 11.17 -15.91 -34.14
C SER A 8 10.34 -14.84 -33.41
N LEU A 9 10.95 -13.70 -33.06
CA LEU A 9 10.26 -12.57 -32.41
C LEU A 9 9.00 -12.13 -33.20
N GLY A 10 8.97 -12.39 -34.51
CA GLY A 10 7.82 -12.14 -35.39
C GLY A 10 6.66 -13.12 -35.17
N GLU A 11 6.93 -14.43 -35.01
CA GLU A 11 5.90 -15.44 -34.73
C GLU A 11 5.31 -15.27 -33.32
N PHE A 12 6.13 -14.87 -32.36
CA PHE A 12 5.66 -14.55 -31.01
C PHE A 12 4.70 -13.35 -31.04
N LYS A 13 5.02 -12.29 -31.78
CA LYS A 13 4.14 -11.13 -31.95
C LYS A 13 2.83 -11.48 -32.64
N ASN A 14 2.85 -12.30 -33.69
CA ASN A 14 1.66 -12.64 -34.45
C ASN A 14 0.69 -13.55 -33.68
N ASN A 15 1.20 -14.53 -32.91
CA ASN A 15 0.38 -15.41 -32.11
C ASN A 15 -0.20 -14.72 -30.84
N PHE A 16 0.48 -13.72 -30.28
CA PHE A 16 -0.03 -12.97 -29.14
C PHE A 16 -1.06 -11.91 -29.54
N ASN A 17 -0.87 -11.23 -30.67
CA ASN A 17 -1.78 -10.18 -31.14
C ASN A 17 -3.15 -10.69 -31.60
N ALA A 18 -3.27 -11.98 -31.97
CA ALA A 18 -4.55 -12.58 -32.37
C ALA A 18 -5.53 -12.80 -31.19
N GLN A 19 -5.04 -12.74 -29.92
CA GLN A 19 -5.86 -12.96 -28.71
C GLN A 19 -6.07 -11.70 -27.86
N ILE A 20 -5.36 -10.61 -28.15
CA ILE A 20 -5.42 -9.37 -27.36
C ILE A 20 -6.15 -8.31 -28.16
N LYS A 21 -7.12 -7.62 -27.54
CA LYS A 21 -7.80 -6.48 -28.15
C LYS A 21 -6.78 -5.43 -28.61
N PRO A 22 -6.91 -4.84 -29.80
CA PRO A 22 -6.01 -3.79 -30.29
C PRO A 22 -6.09 -2.55 -29.39
N ALA A 23 -4.97 -1.84 -29.28
CA ALA A 23 -4.95 -0.56 -28.58
C ALA A 23 -5.79 0.48 -29.36
N LEU A 24 -6.63 1.23 -28.65
CA LEU A 24 -7.42 2.32 -29.19
C LEU A 24 -6.82 3.67 -28.79
N THR A 25 -6.94 4.65 -29.68
CA THR A 25 -6.65 6.06 -29.35
C THR A 25 -7.66 6.56 -28.33
N PHE A 26 -7.36 7.65 -27.63
CA PHE A 26 -8.29 8.22 -26.63
C PHE A 26 -9.64 8.61 -27.25
N ASN A 27 -9.64 9.14 -28.46
CA ASN A 27 -10.88 9.43 -29.18
C ASN A 27 -11.69 8.16 -29.44
N LEU A 28 -11.06 7.11 -30.00
CA LEU A 28 -11.75 5.86 -30.27
C LEU A 28 -12.25 5.15 -28.99
N GLN A 29 -11.55 5.30 -27.87
CA GLN A 29 -12.04 4.81 -26.57
C GLN A 29 -13.32 5.52 -26.14
N LEU A 30 -13.36 6.85 -26.27
CA LEU A 30 -14.54 7.65 -25.90
C LEU A 30 -15.70 7.40 -26.88
N ASP A 31 -15.42 7.41 -28.19
CA ASP A 31 -16.42 7.17 -29.24
C ASP A 31 -17.06 5.78 -29.12
N HIS A 32 -16.28 4.75 -28.74
CA HIS A 32 -16.81 3.42 -28.47
C HIS A 32 -17.83 3.42 -27.32
N HIS A 33 -17.57 4.15 -26.23
CA HIS A 33 -18.54 4.24 -25.14
C HIS A 33 -19.78 5.03 -25.50
N ILE A 34 -19.65 6.08 -26.32
CA ILE A 34 -20.79 6.89 -26.78
C ILE A 34 -21.63 6.09 -27.78
N ASN A 35 -21.02 5.59 -28.85
CA ASN A 35 -21.73 5.06 -30.01
C ASN A 35 -22.20 3.63 -29.80
N ASP A 36 -21.36 2.78 -29.14
CA ASP A 36 -21.64 1.37 -29.03
C ASP A 36 -22.31 1.00 -27.68
N LYS A 37 -22.12 1.84 -26.62
CA LYS A 37 -22.61 1.54 -25.28
C LYS A 37 -23.59 2.56 -24.71
N GLY A 38 -23.87 3.65 -25.42
CA GLY A 38 -24.87 4.63 -25.02
C GLY A 38 -24.45 5.60 -23.91
N LEU A 39 -23.15 5.80 -23.66
CA LEU A 39 -22.67 6.75 -22.67
C LEU A 39 -22.98 8.20 -23.12
N ILE A 40 -23.57 8.98 -22.24
CA ILE A 40 -23.74 10.42 -22.45
C ILE A 40 -22.44 11.13 -22.13
N VAL A 41 -22.00 12.06 -22.99
CA VAL A 41 -20.84 12.91 -22.75
C VAL A 41 -21.24 14.36 -22.98
N ASN A 42 -21.36 15.13 -21.89
CA ASN A 42 -21.80 16.51 -21.97
C ASN A 42 -20.72 17.44 -22.54
N ASN A 43 -19.47 17.13 -22.28
CA ASN A 43 -18.32 17.89 -22.80
C ASN A 43 -17.23 16.93 -23.32
N TYR A 44 -17.22 16.71 -24.63
CA TYR A 44 -16.31 15.78 -25.29
C TYR A 44 -14.82 16.15 -25.07
N ASP A 45 -14.45 17.43 -25.23
CA ASP A 45 -13.08 17.87 -25.08
C ASP A 45 -12.57 17.69 -23.65
N ASN A 46 -13.43 17.96 -22.66
CA ASN A 46 -13.10 17.73 -21.25
C ASN A 46 -12.94 16.23 -20.96
N ALA A 47 -13.85 15.39 -21.42
CA ALA A 47 -13.78 13.95 -21.27
C ALA A 47 -12.52 13.37 -21.92
N LEU A 48 -12.18 13.83 -23.12
CA LEU A 48 -10.96 13.47 -23.82
C LEU A 48 -9.70 13.91 -23.06
N SER A 49 -9.72 15.12 -22.50
CA SER A 49 -8.62 15.61 -21.63
C SER A 49 -8.44 14.72 -20.39
N ILE A 50 -9.53 14.32 -19.75
CA ILE A 50 -9.49 13.41 -18.61
C ILE A 50 -8.87 12.08 -19.00
N LEU A 51 -9.30 11.46 -20.11
CA LEU A 51 -8.74 10.20 -20.60
C LEU A 51 -7.24 10.27 -20.93
N LYS A 52 -6.73 11.43 -21.32
CA LYS A 52 -5.30 11.63 -21.56
C LYS A 52 -4.47 11.70 -20.28
N HIS A 53 -5.05 12.07 -19.14
CA HIS A 53 -4.37 12.23 -17.86
C HIS A 53 -4.61 11.06 -16.91
N GLU A 54 -5.80 10.44 -16.99
CA GLU A 54 -6.15 9.28 -16.18
C GLU A 54 -6.13 8.00 -17.03
N ASN A 55 -5.60 6.92 -16.50
CA ASN A 55 -5.56 5.66 -17.24
C ASN A 55 -6.99 5.15 -17.51
N TYR A 56 -7.30 4.91 -18.79
CA TYR A 56 -8.60 4.35 -19.21
C TYR A 56 -9.02 3.12 -18.40
N TYR A 57 -8.10 2.17 -18.20
CA TYR A 57 -8.38 0.95 -17.45
C TYR A 57 -8.78 1.21 -16.00
N ARG A 58 -8.28 2.29 -15.42
CA ARG A 58 -8.68 2.72 -14.07
C ARG A 58 -10.11 3.29 -14.07
N LEU A 59 -10.45 4.14 -15.05
CA LEU A 59 -11.79 4.71 -15.15
C LEU A 59 -12.83 3.65 -15.52
N SER A 60 -12.48 2.68 -16.38
CA SER A 60 -13.39 1.62 -16.76
C SER A 60 -13.84 0.75 -15.57
N GLY A 61 -13.02 0.65 -14.52
CA GLY A 61 -13.44 -0.02 -13.28
C GLY A 61 -14.64 0.64 -12.60
N TYR A 62 -14.76 1.97 -12.70
CA TYR A 62 -15.91 2.72 -12.17
C TYR A 62 -17.12 2.71 -13.12
N MET A 63 -16.92 2.41 -14.40
CA MET A 63 -17.98 2.29 -15.39
C MET A 63 -18.83 1.03 -15.18
N ILE A 64 -18.24 -0.04 -14.63
CA ILE A 64 -18.88 -1.36 -14.49
C ILE A 64 -20.20 -1.28 -13.72
N ASP A 65 -20.25 -0.48 -12.65
CA ASP A 65 -21.44 -0.33 -11.80
C ASP A 65 -22.62 0.38 -12.51
N PHE A 66 -22.35 1.00 -13.66
CA PHE A 66 -23.34 1.72 -14.47
C PHE A 66 -23.71 0.98 -15.77
N LEU A 67 -23.30 -0.28 -15.93
CA LEU A 67 -23.63 -1.12 -17.08
C LEU A 67 -24.81 -2.04 -16.76
N ASP A 68 -25.66 -2.23 -17.77
CA ASP A 68 -26.73 -3.23 -17.73
C ASP A 68 -26.21 -4.64 -18.06
N LYS A 69 -27.11 -5.62 -18.12
CA LYS A 69 -26.80 -7.03 -18.44
C LYS A 69 -26.26 -7.25 -19.86
N ASN A 70 -26.44 -6.27 -20.75
CA ASN A 70 -26.01 -6.29 -22.15
C ASN A 70 -24.71 -5.51 -22.37
N ASP A 71 -24.05 -5.07 -21.27
CA ASP A 71 -22.81 -4.27 -21.30
C ASP A 71 -23.02 -2.86 -21.88
N ASN A 72 -24.27 -2.31 -21.83
CA ASN A 72 -24.62 -0.94 -22.19
C ASN A 72 -24.78 -0.10 -20.94
N PHE A 73 -24.51 1.20 -21.06
CA PHE A 73 -24.79 2.11 -19.93
C PHE A 73 -26.29 2.22 -19.67
N ILE A 74 -26.66 2.23 -18.38
CA ILE A 74 -28.04 2.49 -17.96
C ILE A 74 -28.47 3.90 -18.36
N ASP A 75 -29.78 4.11 -18.51
CA ASP A 75 -30.34 5.39 -18.98
C ASP A 75 -29.84 6.59 -18.16
N ASN A 76 -29.58 7.69 -18.85
CA ASN A 76 -29.19 8.99 -18.30
C ASN A 76 -27.84 9.04 -17.54
N ILE A 77 -26.96 8.07 -17.70
CA ILE A 77 -25.60 8.14 -17.13
C ILE A 77 -24.67 8.91 -18.06
N SER A 78 -24.00 9.89 -17.51
CA SER A 78 -22.95 10.65 -18.21
C SER A 78 -21.54 10.25 -17.77
N PHE A 79 -20.57 10.56 -18.64
CA PHE A 79 -19.15 10.43 -18.31
C PHE A 79 -18.77 11.26 -17.07
N GLU A 80 -19.39 12.42 -16.94
CA GLU A 80 -19.19 13.35 -15.82
C GLU A 80 -19.67 12.75 -14.49
N ASP A 81 -20.76 11.98 -14.48
CA ASP A 81 -21.23 11.27 -13.30
C ASP A 81 -20.23 10.21 -12.84
N ILE A 82 -19.77 9.39 -13.76
CA ILE A 82 -18.75 8.36 -13.51
C ILE A 82 -17.45 9.01 -13.00
N TYR A 83 -17.03 10.09 -13.64
CA TYR A 83 -15.83 10.81 -13.23
C TYR A 83 -15.96 11.47 -11.85
N ASN A 84 -17.16 11.92 -11.47
CA ASN A 84 -17.43 12.43 -10.12
C ASN A 84 -17.29 11.32 -9.07
N VAL A 85 -17.78 10.11 -9.34
CA VAL A 85 -17.56 8.94 -8.45
C VAL A 85 -16.06 8.66 -8.31
N TYR A 86 -15.32 8.63 -9.42
CA TYR A 86 -13.87 8.46 -9.41
C TYR A 86 -13.14 9.53 -8.58
N LYS A 87 -13.52 10.81 -8.73
CA LYS A 87 -12.91 11.92 -7.94
C LYS A 87 -13.18 11.75 -6.45
N THR A 88 -14.42 11.46 -6.08
CA THR A 88 -14.81 11.26 -4.68
C THR A 88 -14.04 10.12 -4.05
N ASP A 89 -13.90 8.99 -4.75
CA ASP A 89 -13.09 7.87 -4.27
C ASP A 89 -11.60 8.24 -4.16
N LYS A 90 -11.07 9.02 -5.09
CA LYS A 90 -9.68 9.54 -5.04
C LYS A 90 -9.45 10.43 -3.81
N GLU A 91 -10.40 11.29 -3.46
CA GLU A 91 -10.35 12.16 -2.28
C GLU A 91 -10.42 11.34 -0.98
N ILE A 92 -11.34 10.37 -0.92
CA ILE A 92 -11.45 9.44 0.23
C ILE A 92 -10.14 8.68 0.42
N ARG A 93 -9.57 8.11 -0.66
CA ARG A 93 -8.29 7.40 -0.59
C ARG A 93 -7.15 8.28 -0.12
N SER A 94 -7.09 9.54 -0.59
CA SER A 94 -6.06 10.49 -0.16
C SER A 94 -6.14 10.76 1.34
N THR A 95 -7.34 11.02 1.85
CA THR A 95 -7.58 11.27 3.28
C THR A 95 -7.24 10.03 4.12
N LEU A 96 -7.65 8.84 3.66
CA LEU A 96 -7.32 7.59 4.35
C LEU A 96 -5.81 7.32 4.34
N PHE A 97 -5.12 7.65 3.25
CA PHE A 97 -3.67 7.47 3.16
C PHE A 97 -2.91 8.35 4.16
N GLU A 98 -3.32 9.60 4.34
CA GLU A 98 -2.77 10.50 5.36
C GLU A 98 -2.97 9.92 6.77
N LEU A 99 -4.19 9.47 7.09
CA LEU A 99 -4.49 8.87 8.39
C LEU A 99 -3.67 7.58 8.65
N ILE A 100 -3.53 6.73 7.63
CA ILE A 100 -2.74 5.50 7.73
C ILE A 100 -1.27 5.83 7.94
N ASN A 101 -0.74 6.85 7.26
CA ASN A 101 0.65 7.29 7.44
C ASN A 101 0.90 7.76 8.88
N ASP A 102 0.00 8.55 9.45
CA ASP A 102 0.11 9.00 10.84
C ASP A 102 0.09 7.82 11.83
N ILE A 103 -0.79 6.84 11.60
CA ILE A 103 -0.86 5.62 12.39
C ILE A 103 0.43 4.81 12.25
N GLU A 104 0.98 4.69 11.04
CA GLU A 104 2.22 3.97 10.78
C GLU A 104 3.39 4.58 11.56
N VAL A 105 3.59 5.90 11.44
CA VAL A 105 4.67 6.62 12.15
C VAL A 105 4.51 6.45 13.66
N TYR A 106 3.29 6.59 14.17
CA TYR A 106 3.00 6.41 15.59
C TYR A 106 3.33 4.99 16.07
N LEU A 107 2.87 3.96 15.35
CA LEU A 107 3.13 2.56 15.70
C LEU A 107 4.64 2.25 15.66
N LYS A 108 5.35 2.68 14.65
CA LYS A 108 6.81 2.53 14.53
C LYS A 108 7.51 3.12 15.74
N THR A 109 7.15 4.34 16.10
CA THR A 109 7.73 5.07 17.24
C THR A 109 7.50 4.34 18.55
N GLN A 110 6.25 3.99 18.87
CA GLN A 110 5.90 3.34 20.14
C GLN A 110 6.48 1.94 20.25
N LEU A 111 6.45 1.17 19.16
CA LEU A 111 7.00 -0.18 19.12
C LEU A 111 8.52 -0.14 19.32
N ALA A 112 9.22 0.71 18.57
CA ALA A 112 10.68 0.83 18.66
C ALA A 112 11.13 1.28 20.04
N ASN A 113 10.48 2.30 20.60
CA ASN A 113 10.81 2.82 21.95
C ASN A 113 10.57 1.75 23.04
N TYR A 114 9.37 1.18 23.07
CA TYR A 114 9.03 0.16 24.06
C TYR A 114 9.93 -1.06 23.97
N PHE A 115 10.12 -1.59 22.74
CA PHE A 115 10.89 -2.81 22.54
C PHE A 115 12.36 -2.64 22.88
N SER A 116 12.96 -1.51 22.47
CA SER A 116 14.37 -1.21 22.76
C SER A 116 14.63 -1.02 24.25
N LEU A 117 13.72 -0.38 24.98
CA LEU A 117 13.87 -0.19 26.43
C LEU A 117 13.67 -1.50 27.19
N THR A 118 12.86 -2.43 26.66
CA THR A 118 12.55 -3.70 27.33
C THR A 118 13.59 -4.78 27.02
N TYR A 119 14.05 -4.87 25.77
CA TYR A 119 14.84 -5.99 25.25
C TYR A 119 16.21 -5.56 24.66
N GLY A 120 16.52 -4.27 24.72
CA GLY A 120 17.75 -3.71 24.17
C GLY A 120 17.65 -3.33 22.67
N PRO A 121 18.66 -2.60 22.18
CA PRO A 121 18.67 -2.05 20.82
C PRO A 121 18.48 -3.08 19.70
N VAL A 122 19.04 -4.26 19.86
CA VAL A 122 19.00 -5.37 18.88
C VAL A 122 18.25 -6.60 19.41
N GLY A 123 17.46 -6.42 20.47
CA GLY A 123 16.71 -7.51 21.09
C GLY A 123 15.77 -8.25 20.16
N TYR A 124 15.40 -7.67 19.02
CA TYR A 124 14.59 -8.35 18.00
C TYR A 124 15.32 -9.51 17.31
N LEU A 125 16.64 -9.60 17.42
CA LEU A 125 17.41 -10.72 16.90
C LEU A 125 17.32 -11.99 17.76
N ASP A 126 16.82 -11.86 19.00
CA ASP A 126 16.63 -12.98 19.90
C ASP A 126 15.17 -13.46 19.86
N PRO A 127 14.89 -14.66 19.31
CA PRO A 127 13.53 -15.21 19.25
C PRO A 127 12.86 -15.35 20.62
N SER A 128 13.61 -15.49 21.72
CA SER A 128 13.05 -15.62 23.08
C SER A 128 12.32 -14.38 23.57
N ASN A 129 12.56 -13.23 22.94
CA ASN A 129 11.86 -11.96 23.24
C ASN A 129 10.46 -11.90 22.64
N PHE A 130 10.10 -12.85 21.79
CA PHE A 130 8.79 -12.95 21.15
C PHE A 130 7.90 -13.99 21.84
N ASN A 131 6.63 -14.04 21.40
CA ASN A 131 5.67 -15.03 21.87
C ASN A 131 5.59 -16.19 20.89
N PHE A 132 5.93 -17.40 21.35
CA PHE A 132 5.67 -18.63 20.59
C PHE A 132 5.37 -19.76 21.55
N LYS A 133 4.47 -20.65 21.16
CA LYS A 133 4.02 -21.82 21.93
C LYS A 133 4.26 -23.13 21.17
N ASN A 134 4.48 -23.04 19.88
CA ASN A 134 4.64 -24.18 18.99
C ASN A 134 5.66 -23.88 17.88
N HIS A 135 6.04 -24.93 17.14
CA HIS A 135 7.02 -24.83 16.08
C HIS A 135 6.64 -23.85 14.96
N GLN A 136 5.36 -23.79 14.59
CA GLN A 136 4.90 -22.88 13.52
C GLN A 136 5.05 -21.41 13.95
N GLU A 137 4.68 -21.06 15.15
CA GLU A 137 4.87 -19.69 15.68
C GLU A 137 6.35 -19.32 15.76
N TYR A 138 7.24 -20.29 16.05
CA TYR A 138 8.68 -20.08 16.00
C TYR A 138 9.17 -19.81 14.57
N ILE A 139 8.70 -20.57 13.58
CA ILE A 139 9.01 -20.34 12.16
C ILE A 139 8.54 -18.93 11.73
N ASP A 140 7.39 -18.47 12.20
CA ASP A 140 6.89 -17.11 11.94
C ASP A 140 7.87 -16.01 12.41
N ILE A 141 8.56 -16.25 13.53
CA ILE A 141 9.59 -15.33 14.03
C ILE A 141 10.82 -15.38 13.10
N ILE A 142 11.25 -16.56 12.70
CA ILE A 142 12.38 -16.72 11.77
C ILE A 142 12.11 -16.04 10.44
N ASP A 143 10.90 -16.17 9.90
CA ASP A 143 10.46 -15.48 8.68
C ASP A 143 10.46 -13.95 8.84
N PHE A 144 10.05 -13.45 9.98
CA PHE A 144 10.16 -12.03 10.31
C PHE A 144 11.62 -11.57 10.31
N LEU A 145 12.52 -12.30 10.98
CA LEU A 145 13.95 -11.98 11.02
C LEU A 145 14.59 -12.02 9.62
N LYS A 146 14.21 -13.00 8.80
CA LYS A 146 14.64 -13.09 7.40
C LYS A 146 14.22 -11.84 6.61
N ARG A 147 12.97 -11.39 6.75
CA ARG A 147 12.47 -10.15 6.10
C ARG A 147 13.25 -8.93 6.56
N CYS A 148 13.57 -8.81 7.84
CA CYS A 148 14.42 -7.72 8.35
C CYS A 148 15.81 -7.73 7.70
N GLY A 149 16.43 -8.90 7.56
CA GLY A 149 17.71 -9.06 6.87
C GLY A 149 17.66 -8.70 5.38
N GLU A 150 16.58 -9.08 4.69
CA GLU A 150 16.35 -8.71 3.29
C GLU A 150 16.18 -7.21 3.10
N VAL A 151 15.47 -6.54 4.01
CA VAL A 151 15.29 -5.07 3.99
C VAL A 151 16.64 -4.40 4.18
N ASN A 152 17.47 -4.85 5.11
CA ASN A 152 18.81 -4.30 5.30
C ASN A 152 19.66 -4.45 4.03
N LYS A 153 19.62 -5.60 3.36
CA LYS A 153 20.32 -5.82 2.08
C LYS A 153 19.81 -4.89 0.97
N ARG A 154 18.49 -4.73 0.82
CA ARG A 154 17.90 -3.84 -0.21
C ARG A 154 18.23 -2.37 0.03
N ASN A 155 18.39 -1.98 1.28
CA ASN A 155 18.72 -0.60 1.69
C ASN A 155 20.21 -0.40 1.99
N ALA A 156 21.09 -1.27 1.50
CA ALA A 156 22.53 -1.21 1.79
C ALA A 156 23.18 0.14 1.42
N SER A 157 22.65 0.83 0.42
CA SER A 157 23.08 2.18 0.01
C SER A 157 22.49 3.33 0.85
N SER A 158 21.52 3.07 1.73
CA SER A 158 20.95 4.10 2.59
C SER A 158 21.96 4.58 3.64
N LEU A 159 21.89 5.86 4.00
CA LEU A 159 22.76 6.45 5.05
C LEU A 159 22.61 5.71 6.39
N ILE A 160 21.38 5.25 6.70
CA ILE A 160 21.11 4.49 7.92
C ILE A 160 21.94 3.21 7.96
N ILE A 161 21.88 2.39 6.92
CA ILE A 161 22.59 1.11 6.87
C ILE A 161 24.11 1.32 6.80
N GLN A 162 24.58 2.27 5.97
CA GLN A 162 26.01 2.60 5.89
C GLN A 162 26.56 3.04 7.25
N HIS A 163 25.85 3.89 7.98
CA HIS A 163 26.25 4.32 9.33
C HIS A 163 26.40 3.13 10.29
N HIS A 164 25.42 2.20 10.27
CA HIS A 164 25.44 1.03 11.17
C HIS A 164 26.49 -0.01 10.77
N ASN A 165 26.73 -0.18 9.46
CA ASN A 165 27.81 -1.03 8.97
C ASN A 165 29.19 -0.53 9.43
N ASN A 166 29.43 0.78 9.31
CA ASN A 166 30.72 1.36 9.61
C ASN A 166 30.99 1.49 11.12
N LYS A 167 29.96 1.73 11.92
CA LYS A 167 30.13 2.07 13.34
C LYS A 167 29.75 0.96 14.30
N TYR A 168 28.85 0.06 13.90
CA TYR A 168 28.25 -0.95 14.76
C TYR A 168 28.29 -2.37 14.18
N ASN A 169 29.28 -2.66 13.34
CA ASN A 169 29.50 -3.97 12.71
C ASN A 169 28.24 -4.54 12.02
N GLY A 170 27.41 -3.67 11.43
CA GLY A 170 26.19 -4.07 10.74
C GLY A 170 24.98 -4.34 11.63
N PHE A 171 25.08 -4.19 12.95
CA PHE A 171 23.94 -4.29 13.84
C PHE A 171 23.05 -3.05 13.71
N VAL A 172 21.84 -3.24 13.23
CA VAL A 172 20.84 -2.18 13.06
C VAL A 172 19.91 -2.19 14.27
N PRO A 173 19.86 -1.12 15.10
CA PRO A 173 18.97 -1.09 16.24
C PRO A 173 17.51 -0.97 15.80
N VAL A 174 16.59 -1.41 16.66
CA VAL A 174 15.16 -1.49 16.35
C VAL A 174 14.57 -0.15 15.90
N TRP A 175 15.00 0.97 16.48
CA TRP A 175 14.53 2.30 16.08
C TRP A 175 14.98 2.74 14.67
N ALA A 176 16.07 2.22 14.18
CA ALA A 176 16.51 2.43 12.80
C ALA A 176 15.87 1.40 11.84
N LEU A 177 15.69 0.16 12.31
CA LEU A 177 15.04 -0.90 11.55
C LEU A 177 13.59 -0.54 11.18
N VAL A 178 12.81 0.00 12.12
CA VAL A 178 11.39 0.34 11.88
C VAL A 178 11.20 1.38 10.79
N GLU A 179 12.18 2.27 10.58
CA GLU A 179 12.14 3.25 9.47
C GLU A 179 12.30 2.61 8.09
N LEU A 180 12.97 1.45 8.04
CA LEU A 180 13.28 0.75 6.79
C LEU A 180 12.22 -0.29 6.41
N ILE A 181 11.47 -0.84 7.38
CA ILE A 181 10.50 -1.89 7.14
C ILE A 181 9.10 -1.32 6.84
N PRO A 182 8.38 -1.92 5.86
CA PRO A 182 7.02 -1.48 5.52
C PRO A 182 6.00 -1.80 6.62
N LEU A 183 4.85 -1.11 6.59
CA LEU A 183 3.75 -1.28 7.56
C LEU A 183 3.32 -2.73 7.75
N GLY A 184 3.27 -3.53 6.68
CA GLY A 184 2.96 -4.97 6.79
C GLY A 184 3.96 -5.75 7.65
N THR A 185 5.26 -5.39 7.61
CA THR A 185 6.28 -5.99 8.47
C THR A 185 6.19 -5.46 9.90
N ILE A 186 5.83 -4.19 10.11
CA ILE A 186 5.52 -3.62 11.43
C ILE A 186 4.34 -4.35 12.07
N SER A 187 3.27 -4.58 11.32
CA SER A 187 2.10 -5.34 11.77
C SER A 187 2.49 -6.76 12.18
N LYS A 188 3.34 -7.43 11.38
CA LYS A 188 3.87 -8.77 11.75
C LYS A 188 4.72 -8.68 13.02
N PHE A 189 5.62 -7.71 13.15
CA PHE A 189 6.40 -7.50 14.37
C PHE A 189 5.50 -7.39 15.60
N TYR A 190 4.50 -6.50 15.53
CA TYR A 190 3.54 -6.34 16.62
C TYR A 190 2.79 -7.64 16.93
N SER A 191 2.39 -8.40 15.91
CA SER A 191 1.68 -9.67 16.08
C SER A 191 2.47 -10.73 16.84
N LEU A 192 3.80 -10.72 16.70
CA LEU A 192 4.72 -11.66 17.35
C LEU A 192 5.06 -11.29 18.80
N LEU A 193 4.74 -10.08 19.27
CA LEU A 193 5.04 -9.65 20.62
C LEU A 193 4.31 -10.47 21.67
N LYS A 194 4.89 -10.57 22.86
CA LYS A 194 4.23 -11.14 24.05
C LYS A 194 2.98 -10.32 24.40
N THR A 195 1.96 -10.97 24.92
CA THR A 195 0.67 -10.32 25.26
C THR A 195 0.84 -9.12 26.20
N LYS A 196 1.78 -9.20 27.15
CA LYS A 196 2.09 -8.10 28.07
C LYS A 196 2.60 -6.86 27.32
N ASP A 197 3.46 -7.06 26.29
CA ASP A 197 4.08 -6.00 25.53
C ASP A 197 3.07 -5.31 24.61
N LYS A 198 2.20 -6.10 23.96
CA LYS A 198 1.06 -5.57 23.17
C LYS A 198 0.18 -4.65 24.00
N LYS A 199 -0.18 -5.10 25.23
CA LYS A 199 -0.99 -4.31 26.15
C LYS A 199 -0.30 -3.02 26.59
N ALA A 200 1.01 -3.06 26.85
CA ALA A 200 1.78 -1.89 27.25
C ALA A 200 1.83 -0.85 26.11
N ILE A 201 2.12 -1.26 24.88
CA ILE A 201 2.15 -0.38 23.71
C ILE A 201 0.77 0.26 23.46
N LEU A 202 -0.33 -0.53 23.52
CA LEU A 202 -1.69 -0.01 23.37
C LEU A 202 -2.08 0.99 24.45
N LYS A 203 -1.66 0.76 25.70
CA LYS A 203 -1.94 1.67 26.81
C LYS A 203 -1.29 3.03 26.63
N ILE A 204 -0.06 3.07 26.10
CA ILE A 204 0.62 4.31 25.75
C ILE A 204 -0.22 5.06 24.70
N GLY A 205 -0.62 4.37 23.62
CA GLY A 205 -1.42 4.96 22.54
C GLY A 205 -2.77 5.50 23.01
N TYR A 206 -3.47 4.78 23.84
CA TYR A 206 -4.77 5.21 24.38
C TYR A 206 -4.64 6.49 25.24
N ASN A 207 -3.61 6.57 26.06
CA ASN A 207 -3.36 7.75 26.90
C ASN A 207 -3.03 8.99 26.07
N ASP A 208 -2.25 8.84 24.99
CA ASP A 208 -1.92 9.94 24.07
C ASP A 208 -3.13 10.44 23.29
N ILE A 209 -3.96 9.55 22.76
CA ILE A 209 -5.20 9.93 22.06
C ILE A 209 -6.15 10.66 23.01
N SER A 210 -6.30 10.17 24.24
CA SER A 210 -7.13 10.83 25.26
C SER A 210 -6.59 12.22 25.64
N TYR A 211 -5.27 12.40 25.66
CA TYR A 211 -4.60 13.68 25.91
C TYR A 211 -4.84 14.67 24.75
N LYS A 212 -4.63 14.25 23.50
CA LYS A 212 -4.92 15.07 22.32
C LYS A 212 -6.41 15.50 22.26
N LYS A 213 -7.33 14.60 22.59
CA LYS A 213 -8.77 14.88 22.63
C LYS A 213 -9.14 15.89 23.74
N ARG A 214 -8.42 15.89 24.86
CA ARG A 214 -8.57 16.91 25.91
C ARG A 214 -8.04 18.28 25.48
N LEU A 215 -6.88 18.33 24.80
CA LEU A 215 -6.32 19.56 24.29
C LEU A 215 -7.18 20.21 23.19
N SER A 216 -7.79 19.41 22.30
CA SER A 216 -8.68 19.93 21.27
C SER A 216 -9.99 20.51 21.85
N LYS A 217 -10.52 19.92 22.95
CA LYS A 217 -11.70 20.45 23.66
C LYS A 217 -11.40 21.72 24.47
N GLY A 218 -10.15 21.90 24.94
CA GLY A 218 -9.74 23.11 25.67
C GLY A 218 -9.50 24.34 24.81
N LYS A 219 -9.39 24.18 23.47
CA LYS A 219 -9.22 25.29 22.52
C LYS A 219 -10.52 25.89 21.97
N SER A 220 -11.67 25.32 22.32
CA SER A 220 -12.99 25.81 21.86
C SER A 220 -13.67 26.82 22.81
N HIS A 221 -12.95 27.35 23.80
CA HIS A 221 -13.44 28.34 24.74
C HIS A 221 -12.42 29.50 24.93
N ILE A 222 -12.01 30.14 23.83
CA ILE A 222 -11.41 31.50 23.84
C ILE A 222 -11.95 32.25 22.64
#